data_b9eb35f383075264ab2f4febe9972620
#
_entry.id   b9eb35f383075264ab2f4febe9972620
#
_cell.length_a   1.000
_cell.length_b   1.000
_cell.length_c   1.000
_cell.angle_alpha   90.00
_cell.angle_beta   90.00
_cell.angle_gamma   90.00
#
_symmetry.space_group_name_H-M   'P 1'
#
loop_
_entity.id
_entity.type
_entity.pdbx_description
1 polymer ?
#
loop_
_entity_poly.entity_id
_entity_poly.type
_entity_poly.pdbx_seq_one_letter_code
_entity_poly.pdbx_strand_id
1 'polypeptide(L)'
;MTELKIYFTSIKGRRQSNEDKHNIILNINGEKPDLNNINFFGVYDGHGGSYVSRYLESNISNYYMNKKFSPPFNENFHNKVFELVQNQLLKSTYGYSNGSTCLLNLMYKYNNEIHMNIINLGDSRLTIVYSNWSSKQVTLDHKPDEPNEKSRLEKMGGEVYKDSESVFRIGDLSLSRAFGDGDNAPYISQKPDIFIKKITPQTKYIVMACDGLWDVIESESLGKIMNQLQAKKPDNIAVELANFALEKGSTDNVSIIVIEVIH
;
A
#
# COMPACT_ATOMS: atom_id res chain seq x y z
N MET A 1 -18.31 -1.14 -20.87
CA MET A 1 -17.37 -0.14 -20.25
C MET A 1 -17.03 -0.69 -18.88
N THR A 2 -15.76 -0.81 -18.55
CA THR A 2 -15.35 -1.28 -17.21
C THR A 2 -15.69 -0.21 -16.17
N GLU A 3 -16.51 -0.56 -15.19
CA GLU A 3 -16.89 0.26 -14.05
C GLU A 3 -16.08 -0.17 -12.82
N LEU A 4 -15.76 0.78 -11.95
CA LEU A 4 -15.08 0.52 -10.69
C LEU A 4 -16.01 0.84 -9.53
N LYS A 5 -16.20 -0.12 -8.64
CA LYS A 5 -16.87 0.11 -7.36
C LYS A 5 -15.86 0.00 -6.24
N ILE A 6 -15.83 0.99 -5.36
CA ILE A 6 -14.78 1.13 -4.36
C ILE A 6 -15.39 0.99 -2.97
N TYR A 7 -14.77 0.13 -2.18
CA TYR A 7 -15.09 -0.06 -0.78
C TYR A 7 -13.82 0.20 0.04
N PHE A 8 -13.98 0.74 1.21
CA PHE A 8 -12.84 0.95 2.10
C PHE A 8 -13.26 0.88 3.56
N THR A 9 -12.29 0.62 4.40
CA THR A 9 -12.39 0.72 5.85
C THR A 9 -11.01 0.99 6.44
N SER A 10 -10.99 1.67 7.57
CA SER A 10 -9.81 1.85 8.41
C SER A 10 -10.24 1.79 9.85
N ILE A 11 -9.85 0.75 10.55
CA ILE A 11 -10.24 0.50 11.94
C ILE A 11 -9.02 0.45 12.85
N LYS A 12 -9.20 0.90 14.07
CA LYS A 12 -8.15 0.91 15.08
C LYS A 12 -7.72 -0.50 15.52
N GLY A 13 -8.62 -1.48 15.40
CA GLY A 13 -8.38 -2.80 15.95
C GLY A 13 -8.19 -2.76 17.46
N ARG A 14 -7.21 -3.52 17.96
CA ARG A 14 -6.87 -3.61 19.41
C ARG A 14 -5.83 -2.59 19.86
N ARG A 15 -5.26 -1.80 18.95
CA ARG A 15 -4.29 -0.75 19.26
C ARG A 15 -4.95 0.41 20.04
N GLN A 16 -4.15 1.25 20.69
CA GLN A 16 -4.67 2.43 21.40
C GLN A 16 -5.03 3.59 20.45
N SER A 17 -4.28 3.72 19.35
CA SER A 17 -4.47 4.71 18.28
C SER A 17 -4.60 4.04 16.92
N ASN A 18 -5.11 4.78 15.95
CA ASN A 18 -5.04 4.40 14.55
C ASN A 18 -4.03 5.33 13.85
N GLU A 19 -2.86 4.79 13.53
CA GLU A 19 -1.79 5.50 12.85
C GLU A 19 -1.85 5.37 11.32
N ASP A 20 -2.68 4.45 10.84
CA ASP A 20 -2.95 4.28 9.41
C ASP A 20 -3.68 5.49 8.81
N LYS A 21 -3.37 5.76 7.53
CA LYS A 21 -4.10 6.70 6.68
C LYS A 21 -4.29 6.11 5.30
N HIS A 22 -5.17 6.74 4.50
CA HIS A 22 -5.44 6.31 3.13
C HIS A 22 -5.90 7.47 2.25
N ASN A 23 -5.77 7.30 0.94
CA ASN A 23 -6.37 8.17 -0.06
C ASN A 23 -7.21 7.38 -1.05
N ILE A 24 -8.34 7.96 -1.42
CA ILE A 24 -9.17 7.54 -2.54
C ILE A 24 -9.55 8.81 -3.29
N ILE A 25 -8.86 9.09 -4.41
CA ILE A 25 -9.09 10.29 -5.20
C ILE A 25 -9.39 9.86 -6.63
N LEU A 26 -10.65 10.02 -7.03
CA LEU A 26 -11.06 9.76 -8.39
C LEU A 26 -10.79 10.99 -9.24
N ASN A 27 -10.30 10.78 -10.46
CA ASN A 27 -10.00 11.88 -11.38
C ASN A 27 -9.05 12.93 -10.82
N ILE A 28 -7.90 12.52 -10.33
CA ILE A 28 -6.90 13.40 -9.73
C ILE A 28 -6.51 14.60 -10.64
N ASN A 29 -6.67 14.45 -11.96
CA ASN A 29 -6.36 15.48 -12.96
C ASN A 29 -7.53 16.46 -13.24
N GLY A 30 -8.68 16.26 -12.60
CA GLY A 30 -9.93 16.97 -12.86
C GLY A 30 -10.60 16.52 -14.17
N GLU A 31 -11.85 16.94 -14.34
CA GLU A 31 -12.67 16.61 -15.52
C GLU A 31 -12.18 17.35 -16.76
N LYS A 32 -11.12 16.88 -17.39
CA LYS A 32 -10.71 17.35 -18.72
C LYS A 32 -10.84 16.21 -19.71
N PRO A 33 -11.60 16.40 -20.81
CA PRO A 33 -11.84 15.34 -21.80
C PRO A 33 -10.57 14.76 -22.43
N ASP A 34 -9.51 15.56 -22.47
CA ASP A 34 -8.27 15.26 -23.20
C ASP A 34 -7.16 14.66 -22.31
N LEU A 35 -7.38 14.56 -21.00
CA LEU A 35 -6.40 13.95 -20.09
C LEU A 35 -6.91 12.58 -19.63
N ASN A 36 -6.06 11.58 -19.71
CA ASN A 36 -6.36 10.27 -19.14
C ASN A 36 -6.69 10.44 -17.66
N ASN A 37 -7.93 10.17 -17.28
CA ASN A 37 -8.37 10.23 -15.90
C ASN A 37 -7.54 9.27 -15.07
N ILE A 38 -6.89 9.80 -14.03
CA ILE A 38 -6.09 9.00 -13.11
C ILE A 38 -6.86 8.87 -11.81
N ASN A 39 -7.19 7.65 -11.43
CA ASN A 39 -7.68 7.33 -10.10
C ASN A 39 -6.49 6.98 -9.22
N PHE A 40 -6.39 7.63 -8.07
CA PHE A 40 -5.30 7.51 -7.12
C PHE A 40 -5.80 6.85 -5.84
N PHE A 41 -5.15 5.75 -5.46
CA PHE A 41 -5.41 5.01 -4.23
C PHE A 41 -4.13 4.90 -3.44
N GLY A 42 -4.20 5.12 -2.13
CA GLY A 42 -3.06 5.03 -1.23
C GLY A 42 -3.42 4.39 0.10
N VAL A 43 -2.55 3.53 0.62
CA VAL A 43 -2.58 3.00 1.99
C VAL A 43 -1.25 3.32 2.64
N TYR A 44 -1.29 3.90 3.84
CA TYR A 44 -0.15 4.41 4.60
C TYR A 44 -0.25 3.88 6.02
N ASP A 45 0.50 2.85 6.33
CA ASP A 45 0.60 2.27 7.66
C ASP A 45 1.67 3.02 8.45
N GLY A 46 1.23 3.75 9.46
CA GLY A 46 2.10 4.63 10.26
C GLY A 46 2.63 3.94 11.50
N HIS A 47 3.89 4.22 11.85
CA HIS A 47 4.51 3.74 13.07
C HIS A 47 5.32 4.82 13.79
N GLY A 48 5.49 4.65 15.11
CA GLY A 48 6.12 5.66 15.95
C GLY A 48 5.31 6.96 16.10
N GLY A 49 4.07 6.96 15.64
CA GLY A 49 3.15 8.08 15.56
C GLY A 49 2.58 8.28 14.15
N SER A 50 1.49 9.04 14.05
CA SER A 50 0.76 9.24 12.79
C SER A 50 1.26 10.43 11.94
N TYR A 51 2.42 11.03 12.27
CA TYR A 51 2.86 12.24 11.56
C TYR A 51 3.15 11.96 10.08
N VAL A 52 3.91 10.89 9.79
CA VAL A 52 4.32 10.57 8.42
C VAL A 52 3.12 10.10 7.59
N SER A 53 2.29 9.19 8.11
CA SER A 53 1.09 8.71 7.41
C SER A 53 0.10 9.84 7.09
N ARG A 54 -0.11 10.81 8.01
CA ARG A 54 -0.92 12.01 7.75
C ARG A 54 -0.29 12.94 6.72
N TYR A 55 1.03 13.09 6.76
CA TYR A 55 1.73 13.88 5.74
C TYR A 55 1.51 13.28 4.34
N LEU A 56 1.63 11.96 4.22
CA LEU A 56 1.40 11.24 2.95
C LEU A 56 -0.06 11.43 2.49
N GLU A 57 -1.04 11.19 3.37
CA GLU A 57 -2.46 11.41 3.07
C GLU A 57 -2.73 12.80 2.50
N SER A 58 -2.11 13.83 3.08
CA SER A 58 -2.37 15.22 2.71
C SER A 58 -1.59 15.72 1.51
N ASN A 59 -0.45 15.12 1.19
CA ASN A 59 0.52 15.75 0.28
C ASN A 59 0.95 14.89 -0.91
N ILE A 60 1.03 13.56 -0.77
CA ILE A 60 1.68 12.73 -1.81
C ILE A 60 0.94 12.79 -3.14
N SER A 61 -0.39 12.88 -3.13
CA SER A 61 -1.20 12.99 -4.34
C SER A 61 -0.88 14.25 -5.17
N ASN A 62 -0.46 15.35 -4.53
CA ASN A 62 -0.14 16.62 -5.19
C ASN A 62 1.03 16.48 -6.18
N TYR A 63 1.97 15.56 -5.92
CA TYR A 63 3.07 15.30 -6.84
C TYR A 63 2.60 14.64 -8.15
N TYR A 64 1.47 13.96 -8.12
CA TYR A 64 0.85 13.30 -9.27
C TYR A 64 -0.19 14.16 -9.98
N MET A 65 -0.66 15.24 -9.36
CA MET A 65 -1.59 16.22 -9.95
C MET A 65 -0.92 17.19 -10.94
N ASN A 66 0.39 17.12 -11.10
CA ASN A 66 1.12 18.08 -11.93
C ASN A 66 0.82 17.85 -13.41
N LYS A 67 0.22 18.85 -14.09
CA LYS A 67 -0.17 18.81 -15.51
C LYS A 67 0.99 18.56 -16.50
N LYS A 68 2.23 18.69 -16.05
CA LYS A 68 3.43 18.40 -16.85
C LYS A 68 3.72 16.90 -16.97
N PHE A 69 3.11 16.10 -16.12
CA PHE A 69 3.31 14.67 -16.08
C PHE A 69 1.99 13.96 -16.38
N SER A 70 1.95 13.21 -17.46
CA SER A 70 0.81 12.39 -17.85
C SER A 70 1.25 10.93 -17.97
N PRO A 71 0.34 9.97 -17.68
CA PRO A 71 0.65 8.56 -17.91
C PRO A 71 0.99 8.26 -19.38
N PRO A 72 1.79 7.21 -19.65
CA PRO A 72 2.32 6.28 -18.66
C PRO A 72 3.50 6.86 -17.87
N PHE A 73 3.44 6.72 -16.53
CA PHE A 73 4.55 7.14 -15.69
C PHE A 73 5.69 6.12 -15.74
N ASN A 74 6.92 6.62 -15.81
CA ASN A 74 8.10 5.76 -15.76
C ASN A 74 8.64 5.63 -14.32
N GLU A 75 9.50 4.66 -14.11
CA GLU A 75 10.10 4.37 -12.82
C GLU A 75 10.86 5.57 -12.23
N ASN A 76 11.62 6.30 -13.06
CA ASN A 76 12.40 7.47 -12.61
C ASN A 76 11.50 8.57 -12.04
N PHE A 77 10.28 8.75 -12.58
CA PHE A 77 9.32 9.70 -12.07
C PHE A 77 8.90 9.34 -10.63
N HIS A 78 8.54 8.09 -10.38
CA HIS A 78 8.14 7.62 -9.07
C HIS A 78 9.30 7.72 -8.06
N ASN A 79 10.50 7.29 -8.43
CA ASN A 79 11.69 7.41 -7.60
C ASN A 79 11.96 8.86 -7.20
N LYS A 80 11.80 9.81 -8.15
CA LYS A 80 11.99 11.23 -7.86
C LYS A 80 10.92 11.79 -6.92
N VAL A 81 9.67 11.38 -7.06
CA VAL A 81 8.60 11.76 -6.13
C VAL A 81 8.94 11.28 -4.72
N PHE A 82 9.35 10.02 -4.56
CA PHE A 82 9.68 9.44 -3.26
C PHE A 82 10.89 10.13 -2.62
N GLU A 83 11.92 10.44 -3.39
CA GLU A 83 13.06 11.23 -2.92
C GLU A 83 12.63 12.62 -2.41
N LEU A 84 11.78 13.33 -3.15
CA LEU A 84 11.28 14.65 -2.76
C LEU A 84 10.44 14.60 -1.48
N VAL A 85 9.58 13.59 -1.36
CA VAL A 85 8.73 13.38 -0.17
C VAL A 85 9.61 13.11 1.06
N GLN A 86 10.57 12.19 0.96
CA GLN A 86 11.49 11.88 2.07
C GLN A 86 12.29 13.12 2.50
N ASN A 87 12.87 13.84 1.54
CA ASN A 87 13.63 15.06 1.83
C ASN A 87 12.76 16.13 2.53
N GLN A 88 11.46 16.16 2.27
CA GLN A 88 10.56 17.09 2.95
C GLN A 88 10.21 16.61 4.36
N LEU A 89 9.98 15.32 4.55
CA LEU A 89 9.69 14.72 5.87
C LEU A 89 10.86 14.90 6.84
N LEU A 90 12.09 14.69 6.39
CA LEU A 90 13.30 14.82 7.21
C LEU A 90 13.66 16.26 7.58
N LYS A 91 12.88 17.27 7.16
CA LYS A 91 12.99 18.63 7.70
C LYS A 91 12.35 18.80 9.07
N SER A 92 11.53 17.84 9.49
CA SER A 92 10.84 17.81 10.78
C SER A 92 11.45 16.76 11.69
N THR A 93 11.58 17.07 12.98
CA THR A 93 12.00 16.07 14.00
C THR A 93 11.07 14.87 14.04
N TYR A 94 9.76 15.07 13.78
CA TYR A 94 8.80 13.96 13.68
C TYR A 94 9.06 13.03 12.48
N GLY A 95 9.67 13.51 11.41
CA GLY A 95 10.08 12.67 10.29
C GLY A 95 11.29 11.79 10.59
N TYR A 96 12.04 12.08 11.66
CA TYR A 96 13.13 11.22 12.14
C TYR A 96 12.62 10.08 13.02
N SER A 97 11.65 10.35 13.90
CA SER A 97 11.16 9.39 14.91
C SER A 97 9.88 8.65 14.53
N ASN A 98 9.23 9.07 13.45
CA ASN A 98 8.03 8.43 12.93
C ASN A 98 8.29 7.92 11.51
N GLY A 99 7.62 6.85 11.14
CA GLY A 99 7.65 6.34 9.78
C GLY A 99 6.28 5.94 9.27
N SER A 100 6.23 5.58 8.00
CA SER A 100 5.04 5.01 7.37
C SER A 100 5.40 4.21 6.13
N THR A 101 4.71 3.10 5.92
CA THR A 101 4.65 2.45 4.61
C THR A 101 3.98 3.39 3.60
N CYS A 102 4.15 3.10 2.32
CA CYS A 102 3.43 3.80 1.26
C CYS A 102 3.12 2.83 0.12
N LEU A 103 1.88 2.40 0.05
CA LEU A 103 1.36 1.61 -1.05
C LEU A 103 0.45 2.47 -1.90
N LEU A 104 0.84 2.73 -3.16
CA LEU A 104 0.04 3.48 -4.12
C LEU A 104 -0.42 2.60 -5.27
N ASN A 105 -1.61 2.88 -5.80
CA ASN A 105 -2.09 2.35 -7.06
C ASN A 105 -2.69 3.49 -7.89
N LEU A 106 -2.03 3.83 -8.99
CA LEU A 106 -2.51 4.80 -9.97
C LEU A 106 -3.13 4.05 -11.14
N MET A 107 -4.46 4.19 -11.27
CA MET A 107 -5.21 3.55 -12.35
C MET A 107 -5.59 4.58 -13.41
N TYR A 108 -5.25 4.31 -14.66
CA TYR A 108 -5.52 5.20 -15.78
C TYR A 108 -5.78 4.42 -17.07
N LYS A 109 -6.51 5.06 -17.98
CA LYS A 109 -6.76 4.49 -19.31
C LYS A 109 -5.63 4.89 -20.25
N TYR A 110 -5.04 3.90 -20.93
CA TYR A 110 -4.02 4.11 -21.95
C TYR A 110 -4.22 3.07 -23.08
N ASN A 111 -4.26 3.52 -24.33
CA ASN A 111 -4.53 2.67 -25.51
C ASN A 111 -5.76 1.77 -25.34
N ASN A 112 -6.87 2.33 -24.85
CA ASN A 112 -8.13 1.64 -24.56
C ASN A 112 -8.07 0.53 -23.50
N GLU A 113 -6.96 0.38 -22.79
CA GLU A 113 -6.78 -0.53 -21.68
C GLU A 113 -6.66 0.24 -20.36
N ILE A 114 -7.08 -0.37 -19.25
CA ILE A 114 -6.85 0.21 -17.92
C ILE A 114 -5.53 -0.33 -17.38
N HIS A 115 -4.62 0.57 -17.13
CA HIS A 115 -3.31 0.31 -16.56
C HIS A 115 -3.29 0.65 -15.07
N MET A 116 -2.43 -0.03 -14.34
CA MET A 116 -2.11 0.23 -12.95
C MET A 116 -0.60 0.42 -12.80
N ASN A 117 -0.18 1.57 -12.27
CA ASN A 117 1.14 1.73 -11.70
C ASN A 117 1.01 1.53 -10.19
N ILE A 118 1.61 0.46 -9.69
CA ILE A 118 1.59 0.09 -8.28
C ILE A 118 2.97 0.38 -7.73
N ILE A 119 3.04 1.24 -6.72
CA ILE A 119 4.28 1.68 -6.09
C ILE A 119 4.24 1.25 -4.63
N ASN A 120 5.18 0.39 -4.22
CA ASN A 120 5.23 -0.14 -2.87
C ASN A 120 6.50 0.25 -2.13
N LEU A 121 6.33 0.75 -0.93
CA LEU A 121 7.37 1.05 0.04
C LEU A 121 6.90 0.54 1.41
N GLY A 122 7.51 -0.51 1.91
CA GLY A 122 7.12 -1.18 3.16
C GLY A 122 6.42 -2.51 2.92
N ASP A 123 5.67 -2.96 3.89
CA ASP A 123 5.01 -4.26 3.97
C ASP A 123 3.48 -4.22 3.88
N SER A 124 2.92 -3.05 3.57
CA SER A 124 1.57 -2.97 3.00
C SER A 124 1.55 -3.67 1.64
N ARG A 125 0.43 -4.31 1.28
CA ARG A 125 0.40 -5.23 0.13
C ARG A 125 -0.79 -5.01 -0.77
N LEU A 126 -0.59 -5.23 -2.08
CA LEU A 126 -1.65 -5.30 -3.08
C LEU A 126 -1.75 -6.71 -3.64
N THR A 127 -2.98 -7.24 -3.61
CA THR A 127 -3.32 -8.57 -4.15
C THR A 127 -4.48 -8.43 -5.14
N ILE A 128 -4.40 -9.11 -6.28
CA ILE A 128 -5.47 -9.20 -7.28
C ILE A 128 -6.24 -10.51 -7.06
N VAL A 129 -7.57 -10.41 -7.04
CA VAL A 129 -8.50 -11.55 -7.05
C VAL A 129 -9.12 -11.65 -8.43
N TYR A 130 -9.13 -12.86 -8.99
CA TYR A 130 -9.66 -13.14 -10.32
C TYR A 130 -11.08 -13.69 -10.27
N SER A 131 -11.75 -13.73 -11.41
CA SER A 131 -13.14 -14.21 -11.56
C SER A 131 -13.33 -15.68 -11.18
N ASN A 132 -12.28 -16.49 -11.25
CA ASN A 132 -12.25 -17.88 -10.77
C ASN A 132 -11.94 -18.01 -9.27
N TRP A 133 -11.90 -16.89 -8.55
CA TRP A 133 -11.58 -16.82 -7.13
C TRP A 133 -10.16 -17.25 -6.74
N SER A 134 -9.26 -17.39 -7.71
CA SER A 134 -7.83 -17.39 -7.39
C SER A 134 -7.37 -15.98 -7.04
N SER A 135 -6.30 -15.87 -6.27
CA SER A 135 -5.70 -14.59 -5.91
C SER A 135 -4.18 -14.64 -6.09
N LYS A 136 -3.61 -13.49 -6.38
CA LYS A 136 -2.17 -13.35 -6.60
C LYS A 136 -1.66 -12.05 -5.99
N GLN A 137 -0.68 -12.16 -5.11
CA GLN A 137 0.11 -11.03 -4.62
C GLN A 137 0.85 -10.37 -5.79
N VAL A 138 0.82 -9.05 -5.83
CA VAL A 138 1.51 -8.25 -6.87
C VAL A 138 2.75 -7.58 -6.32
N THR A 139 2.66 -7.00 -5.13
CA THR A 139 3.76 -6.35 -4.44
C THR A 139 4.63 -7.36 -3.69
N LEU A 140 5.85 -6.99 -3.37
CA LEU A 140 6.71 -7.71 -2.45
C LEU A 140 6.81 -6.92 -1.15
N ASP A 141 6.62 -7.59 -0.03
CA ASP A 141 6.73 -6.96 1.28
C ASP A 141 8.20 -6.71 1.62
N HIS A 142 8.51 -5.50 2.06
CA HIS A 142 9.87 -5.14 2.45
C HIS A 142 10.10 -5.50 3.93
N LYS A 143 10.23 -6.80 4.21
CA LYS A 143 10.56 -7.33 5.55
C LYS A 143 12.08 -7.50 5.68
N PRO A 144 12.67 -7.36 6.89
CA PRO A 144 14.11 -7.49 7.09
C PRO A 144 14.69 -8.86 6.71
N ASP A 145 13.90 -9.92 6.76
CA ASP A 145 14.27 -11.30 6.41
C ASP A 145 14.00 -11.66 4.94
N GLU A 146 13.36 -10.78 4.16
CA GLU A 146 13.25 -10.98 2.71
C GLU A 146 14.67 -11.04 2.13
N PRO A 147 15.01 -12.07 1.30
CA PRO A 147 16.40 -12.35 0.93
C PRO A 147 17.18 -11.17 0.34
N ASN A 148 16.55 -10.35 -0.52
CA ASN A 148 17.20 -9.19 -1.11
C ASN A 148 17.39 -8.06 -0.09
N GLU A 149 16.37 -7.82 0.76
CA GLU A 149 16.43 -6.83 1.81
C GLU A 149 17.47 -7.21 2.87
N LYS A 150 17.47 -8.47 3.31
CA LYS A 150 18.48 -8.99 4.25
C LYS A 150 19.88 -8.80 3.71
N SER A 151 20.11 -9.20 2.46
CA SER A 151 21.44 -9.01 1.81
C SER A 151 21.83 -7.53 1.72
N ARG A 152 20.88 -6.63 1.46
CA ARG A 152 21.12 -5.18 1.44
C ARG A 152 21.51 -4.67 2.82
N LEU A 153 20.74 -5.03 3.85
CA LEU A 153 20.95 -4.61 5.23
C LEU A 153 22.31 -5.08 5.77
N GLU A 154 22.65 -6.37 5.57
CA GLU A 154 23.91 -6.96 6.00
C GLU A 154 25.14 -6.29 5.29
N LYS A 155 25.01 -5.96 3.99
CA LYS A 155 26.05 -5.22 3.26
C LYS A 155 26.28 -3.81 3.80
N MET A 156 25.28 -3.22 4.43
CA MET A 156 25.36 -1.91 5.09
C MET A 156 25.82 -2.00 6.55
N GLY A 157 26.14 -3.21 7.03
CA GLY A 157 26.57 -3.46 8.41
C GLY A 157 25.42 -3.58 9.40
N GLY A 158 24.16 -3.69 8.94
CA GLY A 158 22.99 -3.92 9.78
C GLY A 158 22.87 -5.37 10.20
N GLU A 159 22.45 -5.60 11.43
CA GLU A 159 22.17 -6.92 11.98
C GLU A 159 20.65 -7.19 11.92
N VAL A 160 20.26 -8.18 11.12
CA VAL A 160 18.88 -8.68 11.10
C VAL A 160 18.74 -9.77 12.13
N TYR A 161 17.90 -9.55 13.13
CA TYR A 161 17.69 -10.50 14.22
C TYR A 161 16.20 -10.84 14.39
N LYS A 162 15.95 -11.90 15.13
CA LYS A 162 14.60 -12.35 15.46
C LYS A 162 14.30 -11.98 16.92
N ASP A 163 13.22 -11.24 17.15
CA ASP A 163 12.81 -10.85 18.50
C ASP A 163 12.13 -11.99 19.27
N SER A 164 11.69 -11.71 20.50
CA SER A 164 11.02 -12.68 21.38
C SER A 164 9.67 -13.17 20.84
N GLU A 165 9.03 -12.40 19.97
CA GLU A 165 7.77 -12.75 19.30
C GLU A 165 7.99 -13.48 17.97
N SER A 166 9.26 -13.80 17.67
CA SER A 166 9.67 -14.45 16.43
C SER A 166 9.52 -13.57 15.19
N VAL A 167 9.46 -12.24 15.33
CA VAL A 167 9.44 -11.27 14.25
C VAL A 167 10.87 -10.86 13.88
N PHE A 168 11.20 -10.82 12.59
CA PHE A 168 12.49 -10.33 12.13
C PHE A 168 12.56 -8.81 12.17
N ARG A 169 13.67 -8.26 12.69
CA ARG A 169 13.87 -6.82 12.86
C ARG A 169 15.23 -6.35 12.36
N ILE A 170 15.24 -5.05 12.03
CA ILE A 170 16.45 -4.23 11.89
C ILE A 170 16.28 -3.02 12.82
N GLY A 171 17.15 -2.90 13.84
CA GLY A 171 16.85 -2.00 14.95
C GLY A 171 15.50 -2.37 15.59
N ASP A 172 14.63 -1.42 15.84
CA ASP A 172 13.31 -1.66 16.41
C ASP A 172 12.20 -1.93 15.38
N LEU A 173 12.53 -1.94 14.07
CA LEU A 173 11.55 -2.01 13.00
C LEU A 173 11.41 -3.41 12.41
N SER A 174 10.17 -3.82 12.14
CA SER A 174 9.79 -5.07 11.47
C SER A 174 9.72 -4.94 9.94
N LEU A 175 10.09 -3.78 9.40
CA LEU A 175 10.16 -3.49 7.98
C LEU A 175 11.54 -2.94 7.61
N SER A 176 11.92 -3.00 6.33
CA SER A 176 13.21 -2.56 5.81
C SER A 176 13.15 -1.34 4.91
N ARG A 177 11.92 -0.92 4.54
CA ARG A 177 11.68 0.29 3.74
C ARG A 177 10.46 1.04 4.24
N ALA A 178 10.59 2.37 4.39
CA ALA A 178 9.54 3.28 4.81
C ALA A 178 9.87 4.72 4.43
N PHE A 179 8.89 5.59 4.50
CA PHE A 179 9.08 7.03 4.63
C PHE A 179 9.31 7.42 6.08
N GLY A 180 10.06 8.50 6.29
CA GLY A 180 10.45 8.94 7.63
C GLY A 180 11.63 8.15 8.15
N ASP A 181 11.57 7.70 9.38
CA ASP A 181 12.55 6.85 10.07
C ASP A 181 14.00 7.35 9.98
N GLY A 182 14.21 8.66 10.02
CA GLY A 182 15.54 9.25 9.92
C GLY A 182 16.51 8.74 10.98
N ASP A 183 16.01 8.39 12.17
CA ASP A 183 16.79 7.82 13.27
C ASP A 183 17.32 6.39 12.96
N ASN A 184 16.69 5.70 12.00
CA ASN A 184 17.07 4.37 11.55
C ASN A 184 17.94 4.36 10.28
N ALA A 185 18.43 5.53 9.87
CA ALA A 185 19.38 5.62 8.76
C ALA A 185 20.72 4.91 9.12
N PRO A 186 21.40 4.27 8.17
CA PRO A 186 21.08 4.19 6.74
C PRO A 186 20.23 2.97 6.35
N TYR A 187 19.73 2.19 7.31
CA TYR A 187 19.15 0.86 7.06
C TYR A 187 17.78 0.93 6.37
N ILE A 188 16.92 1.87 6.81
CA ILE A 188 15.58 2.02 6.22
C ILE A 188 15.67 2.79 4.92
N SER A 189 15.23 2.17 3.84
CA SER A 189 15.30 2.73 2.50
C SER A 189 13.97 3.36 2.09
N GLN A 190 14.03 4.51 1.44
CA GLN A 190 12.86 5.16 0.81
C GLN A 190 12.71 4.83 -0.68
N LYS A 191 13.48 3.87 -1.20
CA LYS A 191 13.38 3.44 -2.60
C LYS A 191 12.20 2.48 -2.77
N PRO A 192 11.15 2.84 -3.54
CA PRO A 192 10.01 1.95 -3.74
C PRO A 192 10.31 0.86 -4.77
N ASP A 193 9.53 -0.20 -4.72
CA ASP A 193 9.35 -1.11 -5.85
C ASP A 193 8.16 -0.69 -6.69
N ILE A 194 8.26 -0.86 -8.02
CA ILE A 194 7.26 -0.40 -8.98
C ILE A 194 6.81 -1.56 -9.85
N PHE A 195 5.49 -1.76 -9.89
CA PHE A 195 4.87 -2.82 -10.69
C PHE A 195 3.88 -2.20 -11.66
N ILE A 196 3.97 -2.58 -12.94
CA ILE A 196 3.02 -2.17 -13.97
C ILE A 196 2.14 -3.36 -14.32
N LYS A 197 0.85 -3.21 -14.19
CA LYS A 197 -0.16 -4.23 -14.49
C LYS A 197 -1.27 -3.64 -15.35
N LYS A 198 -2.02 -4.52 -16.02
CA LYS A 198 -3.25 -4.18 -16.72
C LYS A 198 -4.43 -4.89 -16.07
N ILE A 199 -5.58 -4.22 -16.08
CA ILE A 199 -6.85 -4.88 -15.78
C ILE A 199 -7.21 -5.76 -16.98
N THR A 200 -7.54 -7.01 -16.67
CA THR A 200 -7.96 -8.00 -17.67
C THR A 200 -9.42 -8.39 -17.42
N PRO A 201 -10.13 -9.02 -18.38
CA PRO A 201 -11.49 -9.50 -18.16
C PRO A 201 -11.63 -10.50 -16.98
N GLN A 202 -10.52 -11.09 -16.54
CA GLN A 202 -10.50 -11.99 -15.39
C GLN A 202 -10.28 -11.26 -14.06
N THR A 203 -9.85 -10.00 -14.07
CA THR A 203 -9.66 -9.20 -12.85
C THR A 203 -11.02 -8.91 -12.21
N LYS A 204 -11.22 -9.34 -10.98
CA LYS A 204 -12.48 -9.14 -10.25
C LYS A 204 -12.34 -8.13 -9.11
N TYR A 205 -11.33 -8.29 -8.26
CA TYR A 205 -11.03 -7.34 -7.20
C TYR A 205 -9.53 -7.01 -7.17
N ILE A 206 -9.24 -5.80 -6.75
CA ILE A 206 -7.91 -5.35 -6.36
C ILE A 206 -8.01 -4.97 -4.89
N VAL A 207 -7.22 -5.63 -4.04
CA VAL A 207 -7.24 -5.42 -2.59
C VAL A 207 -5.91 -4.84 -2.17
N MET A 208 -5.94 -3.66 -1.57
CA MET A 208 -4.81 -2.96 -0.98
C MET A 208 -5.03 -2.88 0.53
N ALA A 209 -4.06 -3.29 1.33
CA ALA A 209 -4.18 -3.22 2.78
C ALA A 209 -2.81 -3.10 3.47
N CYS A 210 -2.83 -2.64 4.74
CA CYS A 210 -1.70 -2.71 5.66
C CYS A 210 -1.48 -4.14 6.17
N ASP A 211 -0.40 -4.35 6.91
CA ASP A 211 -0.04 -5.66 7.47
C ASP A 211 -1.04 -6.18 8.51
N GLY A 212 -1.85 -5.32 9.14
CA GLY A 212 -2.96 -5.73 10.01
C GLY A 212 -3.96 -6.69 9.34
N LEU A 213 -4.05 -6.70 8.00
CA LEU A 213 -4.74 -7.74 7.24
C LEU A 213 -3.81 -8.92 6.91
N TRP A 214 -2.62 -8.64 6.41
CA TRP A 214 -1.77 -9.62 5.76
C TRP A 214 -1.00 -10.52 6.71
N ASP A 215 -0.84 -10.12 7.96
CA ASP A 215 -0.24 -10.96 9.00
C ASP A 215 -1.14 -12.14 9.41
N VAL A 216 -2.44 -12.08 9.10
CA VAL A 216 -3.42 -13.12 9.46
C VAL A 216 -4.13 -13.74 8.25
N ILE A 217 -3.90 -13.22 7.04
CA ILE A 217 -4.50 -13.72 5.79
C ILE A 217 -3.42 -13.85 4.71
N GLU A 218 -3.19 -15.09 4.28
CA GLU A 218 -2.34 -15.38 3.13
C GLU A 218 -2.98 -14.89 1.83
N SER A 219 -2.18 -14.26 0.96
CA SER A 219 -2.66 -13.72 -0.32
C SER A 219 -3.35 -14.77 -1.20
N GLU A 220 -2.88 -16.01 -1.17
CA GLU A 220 -3.42 -17.15 -1.93
C GLU A 220 -4.81 -17.57 -1.45
N SER A 221 -5.12 -17.31 -0.18
CA SER A 221 -6.41 -17.63 0.46
C SER A 221 -7.45 -16.53 0.25
N LEU A 222 -7.02 -15.32 -0.09
CA LEU A 222 -7.87 -14.13 -0.16
C LEU A 222 -9.06 -14.34 -1.10
N GLY A 223 -8.86 -14.94 -2.28
CA GLY A 223 -9.94 -15.14 -3.25
C GLY A 223 -11.07 -16.02 -2.70
N LYS A 224 -10.73 -17.09 -1.97
CA LYS A 224 -11.73 -17.95 -1.32
C LYS A 224 -12.49 -17.22 -0.22
N ILE A 225 -11.78 -16.41 0.59
CA ILE A 225 -12.37 -15.58 1.65
C ILE A 225 -13.33 -14.56 1.02
N MET A 226 -12.90 -13.84 0.01
CA MET A 226 -13.72 -12.86 -0.71
C MET A 226 -14.99 -13.49 -1.31
N ASN A 227 -14.91 -14.72 -1.85
CA ASN A 227 -16.07 -15.45 -2.35
C ASN A 227 -17.10 -15.72 -1.24
N GLN A 228 -16.63 -16.16 -0.09
CA GLN A 228 -17.50 -16.43 1.08
C GLN A 228 -18.15 -15.14 1.60
N LEU A 229 -17.38 -14.05 1.68
CA LEU A 229 -17.89 -12.77 2.13
C LEU A 229 -18.91 -12.19 1.14
N GLN A 230 -18.61 -12.21 -0.17
CA GLN A 230 -19.53 -11.72 -1.19
C GLN A 230 -20.87 -12.48 -1.22
N ALA A 231 -20.86 -13.79 -0.93
CA ALA A 231 -22.08 -14.59 -0.88
C ALA A 231 -23.10 -14.09 0.15
N LYS A 232 -22.64 -13.38 1.19
CA LYS A 232 -23.49 -12.72 2.20
C LYS A 232 -24.09 -11.40 1.70
N LYS A 233 -23.69 -10.92 0.51
CA LYS A 233 -24.12 -9.63 -0.09
C LYS A 233 -23.91 -8.44 0.86
N PRO A 234 -22.72 -8.22 1.40
CA PRO A 234 -22.48 -7.14 2.33
C PRO A 234 -22.57 -5.78 1.65
N ASP A 235 -22.99 -4.76 2.40
CA ASP A 235 -22.99 -3.37 1.92
C ASP A 235 -21.57 -2.86 1.67
N ASN A 236 -20.60 -3.31 2.51
CA ASN A 236 -19.19 -2.97 2.40
C ASN A 236 -18.31 -4.19 2.66
N ILE A 237 -17.77 -4.77 1.58
CA ILE A 237 -16.92 -5.97 1.67
C ILE A 237 -15.57 -5.70 2.36
N ALA A 238 -15.08 -4.46 2.36
CA ALA A 238 -13.83 -4.10 3.06
C ALA A 238 -14.03 -4.17 4.59
N VAL A 239 -15.20 -3.78 5.09
CA VAL A 239 -15.57 -3.92 6.52
C VAL A 239 -15.63 -5.38 6.92
N GLU A 240 -16.27 -6.23 6.11
CA GLU A 240 -16.34 -7.67 6.39
C GLU A 240 -14.95 -8.32 6.40
N LEU A 241 -14.07 -7.89 5.48
CA LEU A 241 -12.71 -8.39 5.42
C LEU A 241 -11.88 -7.95 6.65
N ALA A 242 -12.08 -6.72 7.13
CA ALA A 242 -11.43 -6.24 8.35
C ALA A 242 -11.95 -7.00 9.60
N ASN A 243 -13.26 -7.23 9.71
CA ASN A 243 -13.84 -8.03 10.78
C ASN A 243 -13.28 -9.46 10.75
N PHE A 244 -13.16 -10.05 9.57
CA PHE A 244 -12.55 -11.37 9.41
C PHE A 244 -11.09 -11.41 9.87
N ALA A 245 -10.30 -10.34 9.59
CA ALA A 245 -8.93 -10.23 10.11
C ALA A 245 -8.89 -10.18 11.64
N LEU A 246 -9.78 -9.42 12.28
CA LEU A 246 -9.90 -9.39 13.74
C LEU A 246 -10.30 -10.75 14.33
N GLU A 247 -11.21 -11.48 13.69
CA GLU A 247 -11.60 -12.85 14.06
C GLU A 247 -10.43 -13.84 13.93
N LYS A 248 -9.52 -13.60 12.96
CA LYS A 248 -8.29 -14.38 12.77
C LYS A 248 -7.18 -14.01 13.74
N GLY A 249 -7.41 -13.02 14.60
CA GLY A 249 -6.48 -12.67 15.66
C GLY A 249 -5.61 -11.45 15.39
N SER A 250 -5.90 -10.67 14.34
CA SER A 250 -5.20 -9.40 14.13
C SER A 250 -5.32 -8.51 15.36
N THR A 251 -4.20 -7.95 15.79
CA THR A 251 -4.11 -7.03 16.94
C THR A 251 -3.82 -5.60 16.50
N ASP A 252 -3.61 -5.39 15.21
CA ASP A 252 -3.18 -4.12 14.64
C ASP A 252 -4.31 -3.21 14.16
N ASN A 253 -3.93 -2.01 13.71
CA ASN A 253 -4.77 -1.21 12.83
C ASN A 253 -5.04 -2.01 11.55
N VAL A 254 -6.24 -1.91 11.00
CA VAL A 254 -6.59 -2.62 9.77
C VAL A 254 -7.20 -1.64 8.78
N SER A 255 -6.43 -1.29 7.76
CA SER A 255 -6.84 -0.39 6.69
C SER A 255 -6.86 -1.12 5.36
N ILE A 256 -8.02 -1.11 4.69
CA ILE A 256 -8.27 -1.89 3.47
C ILE A 256 -9.00 -1.02 2.44
N ILE A 257 -8.53 -1.04 1.21
CA ILE A 257 -9.23 -0.55 0.02
C ILE A 257 -9.49 -1.76 -0.88
N VAL A 258 -10.75 -1.96 -1.25
CA VAL A 258 -11.18 -2.98 -2.22
C VAL A 258 -11.76 -2.28 -3.44
N ILE A 259 -11.18 -2.52 -4.60
CA ILE A 259 -11.65 -2.02 -5.89
C ILE A 259 -12.27 -3.20 -6.63
N GLU A 260 -13.58 -3.19 -6.78
CA GLU A 260 -14.31 -4.17 -7.59
C GLU A 260 -14.32 -3.70 -9.04
N VAL A 261 -13.95 -4.60 -9.95
CA VAL A 261 -13.92 -4.38 -11.39
C VAL A 261 -15.16 -5.02 -12.01
N ILE A 262 -16.04 -4.20 -12.57
CA ILE A 262 -17.29 -4.64 -13.23
C ILE A 262 -17.10 -4.51 -14.74
N HIS A 263 -17.16 -5.63 -15.46
CA HIS A 263 -16.93 -5.72 -16.91
C HIS A 263 -18.21 -5.63 -17.72
#